data_aabc7c7c10077825d72f5d718eccde27
#
_entry.id   aabc7c7c10077825d72f5d718eccde27
#
_cell.length_a   1.000
_cell.length_b   1.000
_cell.length_c   1.000
_cell.angle_alpha   90.00
_cell.angle_beta   90.00
_cell.angle_gamma   90.00
#
_symmetry.space_group_name_H-M   'P 1'
#
loop_
_entity.id
_entity.type
_entity.pdbx_description
1 polymer ?
#
loop_
_entity_poly.entity_id
_entity_poly.type
_entity_poly.pdbx_seq_one_letter_code
_entity_poly.pdbx_strand_id
1 'polypeptide(L)'
;SKAFAMTGWRMGYVCAPKELIKIMLKVHQYTIMCAPTAGQYAALEALRSGADTNYAYVAEMVRAYDRRRRIMLDAYEKMGLHCFEPRGAFYTFPCIRSTGLTSQEFAERLLREEKVACVPGTAFGESGEGFVRCSYATATDKVAEAMARMQRFVERVRDART
;
A
#
# COMPACT_ATOMS: atom_id res chain seq x y z
N SER A 1 11.05 8.03 2.70
CA SER A 1 9.91 8.24 3.64
C SER A 1 9.30 6.92 4.12
N LYS A 2 9.18 5.90 3.25
CA LYS A 2 8.43 4.66 3.59
C LYS A 2 9.19 3.78 4.57
N ALA A 3 10.49 3.57 4.34
CA ALA A 3 11.32 2.72 5.18
C ALA A 3 11.43 3.20 6.65
N PHE A 4 11.30 4.50 6.88
CA PHE A 4 11.45 5.14 8.20
C PHE A 4 10.14 5.68 8.77
N ALA A 5 8.98 5.28 8.24
CA ALA A 5 7.66 5.80 8.64
C ALA A 5 7.55 7.34 8.59
N MET A 6 8.28 7.96 7.67
CA MET A 6 8.41 9.43 7.55
C MET A 6 7.56 9.99 6.40
N THR A 7 6.38 9.46 6.14
CA THR A 7 5.56 9.87 4.98
C THR A 7 5.13 11.32 5.02
N GLY A 8 4.83 11.86 6.21
CA GLY A 8 4.47 13.27 6.41
C GLY A 8 5.63 14.26 6.20
N TRP A 9 6.86 13.81 6.34
CA TRP A 9 8.06 14.63 6.14
C TRP A 9 8.39 14.94 4.68
N ARG A 10 7.73 14.26 3.74
CA ARG A 10 7.87 14.46 2.29
C ARG A 10 9.31 14.35 1.80
N MET A 11 10.06 13.36 2.28
CA MET A 11 11.47 13.14 1.94
C MET A 11 11.68 11.92 1.04
N GLY A 12 12.62 12.03 0.15
CA GLY A 12 13.15 10.99 -0.70
C GLY A 12 14.51 11.40 -1.24
N TYR A 13 15.25 10.48 -1.82
CA TYR A 13 16.51 10.76 -2.50
C TYR A 13 16.63 9.87 -3.74
N VAL A 14 17.49 10.31 -4.66
CA VAL A 14 17.81 9.59 -5.89
C VAL A 14 19.33 9.45 -5.99
N CYS A 15 19.79 8.24 -6.25
CA CYS A 15 21.16 7.96 -6.65
C CYS A 15 21.13 7.48 -8.10
N ALA A 16 21.85 8.18 -8.99
CA ALA A 16 21.89 7.88 -10.40
C ALA A 16 23.21 8.36 -11.03
N PRO A 17 23.56 7.95 -12.25
CA PRO A 17 24.67 8.54 -12.99
C PRO A 17 24.61 10.06 -13.06
N LYS A 18 25.76 10.70 -13.05
CA LYS A 18 25.91 12.17 -12.97
C LYS A 18 25.11 12.91 -14.03
N GLU A 19 25.05 12.37 -15.24
CA GLU A 19 24.34 12.96 -16.38
C GLU A 19 22.81 13.02 -16.12
N LEU A 20 22.24 11.98 -15.55
CA LEU A 20 20.83 11.94 -15.15
C LEU A 20 20.54 12.88 -13.99
N ILE A 21 21.39 12.88 -12.96
CA ILE A 21 21.25 13.77 -11.81
C ILE A 21 21.25 15.24 -12.24
N LYS A 22 22.12 15.63 -13.19
CA LYS A 22 22.14 17.01 -13.73
C LYS A 22 20.81 17.43 -14.33
N ILE A 23 20.16 16.54 -15.09
CA ILE A 23 18.86 16.81 -15.73
C ILE A 23 17.76 16.85 -14.67
N MET A 24 17.72 15.85 -13.79
CA MET A 24 16.75 15.78 -12.70
C MET A 24 16.84 17.01 -11.77
N LEU A 25 18.05 17.48 -11.47
CA LEU A 25 18.26 18.68 -10.65
C LEU A 25 17.65 19.92 -11.28
N LYS A 26 17.77 20.10 -12.60
CA LYS A 26 17.14 21.24 -13.29
C LYS A 26 15.62 21.20 -13.15
N VAL A 27 14.99 20.04 -13.37
CA VAL A 27 13.54 19.87 -13.21
C VAL A 27 13.13 20.13 -11.76
N HIS A 28 13.84 19.53 -10.81
CA HIS A 28 13.57 19.67 -9.38
C HIS A 28 13.68 21.12 -8.91
N GLN A 29 14.72 21.82 -9.34
CA GLN A 29 14.96 23.23 -8.98
C GLN A 29 13.81 24.15 -9.40
N TYR A 30 13.22 23.93 -10.57
CA TYR A 30 12.10 24.73 -11.06
C TYR A 30 10.72 24.24 -10.62
N THR A 31 10.64 23.02 -10.04
CA THR A 31 9.37 22.47 -9.56
C THR A 31 9.15 22.77 -8.07
N ILE A 32 10.16 22.54 -7.24
CA ILE A 32 10.04 22.61 -5.78
C ILE A 32 11.23 23.33 -5.11
N MET A 33 12.27 23.67 -5.87
CA MET A 33 13.50 24.29 -5.43
C MET A 33 14.36 23.36 -4.55
N CYS A 34 13.89 22.98 -3.36
CA CYS A 34 14.56 22.01 -2.49
C CYS A 34 13.54 21.32 -1.56
N ALA A 35 13.92 20.18 -1.01
CA ALA A 35 13.15 19.53 0.04
C ALA A 35 13.23 20.38 1.34
N PRO A 36 12.18 20.33 2.22
CA PRO A 36 12.18 21.06 3.49
C PRO A 36 13.42 20.74 4.34
N THR A 37 14.12 21.78 4.80
CA THR A 37 15.36 21.62 5.56
C THR A 37 15.20 20.75 6.81
N ALA A 38 14.12 20.95 7.58
CA ALA A 38 13.81 20.11 8.75
C ALA A 38 13.68 18.63 8.37
N GLY A 39 13.04 18.33 7.23
CA GLY A 39 12.92 16.97 6.70
C GLY A 39 14.27 16.36 6.32
N GLN A 40 15.21 17.17 5.79
CA GLN A 40 16.56 16.71 5.46
C GLN A 40 17.33 16.30 6.71
N TYR A 41 17.29 17.10 7.78
CA TYR A 41 17.93 16.74 9.06
C TYR A 41 17.28 15.53 9.71
N ALA A 42 15.95 15.43 9.68
CA ALA A 42 15.24 14.24 10.19
C ALA A 42 15.61 12.97 9.41
N ALA A 43 15.74 13.05 8.07
CA ALA A 43 16.18 11.94 7.24
C ALA A 43 17.63 11.55 7.51
N LEU A 44 18.51 12.54 7.72
CA LEU A 44 19.91 12.29 8.07
C LEU A 44 20.01 11.56 9.42
N GLU A 45 19.26 12.00 10.42
CA GLU A 45 19.21 11.34 11.73
C GLU A 45 18.68 9.91 11.63
N ALA A 46 17.60 9.70 10.85
CA ALA A 46 17.05 8.36 10.63
C ALA A 46 18.06 7.40 9.97
N LEU A 47 18.89 7.90 9.07
CA LEU A 47 19.95 7.10 8.44
C LEU A 47 21.11 6.82 9.41
N ARG A 48 21.54 7.80 10.21
CA ARG A 48 22.62 7.64 11.18
C ARG A 48 22.24 6.68 12.29
N SER A 49 21.14 6.93 12.98
CA SER A 49 20.65 6.05 14.05
C SER A 49 20.28 4.65 13.53
N GLY A 50 19.85 4.56 12.28
CA GLY A 50 19.65 3.29 11.61
C GLY A 50 20.92 2.51 11.44
N ALA A 51 21.99 3.15 10.96
CA ALA A 51 23.30 2.51 10.78
C ALA A 51 23.88 2.00 12.13
N ASP A 52 23.77 2.82 13.19
CA ASP A 52 24.27 2.48 14.52
C ASP A 52 23.56 1.26 15.14
N THR A 53 22.28 1.05 14.80
CA THR A 53 21.45 -0.06 15.30
C THR A 53 21.25 -1.19 14.29
N ASN A 54 22.00 -1.18 13.18
CA ASN A 54 21.77 -2.08 12.04
C ASN A 54 20.29 -2.11 11.59
N TYR A 55 19.64 -0.96 11.61
CA TYR A 55 18.23 -0.77 11.22
C TYR A 55 17.23 -1.67 11.97
N ALA A 56 17.50 -1.97 13.24
CA ALA A 56 16.67 -2.87 14.05
C ALA A 56 15.19 -2.47 14.08
N TYR A 57 14.89 -1.16 14.21
CA TYR A 57 13.51 -0.65 14.19
C TYR A 57 12.82 -0.80 12.82
N VAL A 58 13.58 -0.70 11.71
CA VAL A 58 13.04 -0.97 10.37
C VAL A 58 12.70 -2.45 10.24
N ALA A 59 13.57 -3.33 10.72
CA ALA A 59 13.33 -4.77 10.72
C ALA A 59 12.09 -5.16 11.55
N GLU A 60 11.85 -4.47 12.66
CA GLU A 60 10.64 -4.67 13.46
C GLU A 60 9.37 -4.27 12.68
N MET A 61 9.38 -3.11 12.03
CA MET A 61 8.26 -2.67 11.17
C MET A 61 8.02 -3.66 10.02
N VAL A 62 9.07 -4.14 9.37
CA VAL A 62 8.98 -5.14 8.29
C VAL A 62 8.31 -6.42 8.78
N ARG A 63 8.69 -6.94 9.97
CA ARG A 63 8.04 -8.12 10.55
C ARG A 63 6.55 -7.87 10.84
N ALA A 64 6.18 -6.69 11.32
CA ALA A 64 4.78 -6.34 11.56
C ALA A 64 3.98 -6.26 10.25
N TYR A 65 4.54 -5.67 9.20
CA TYR A 65 3.93 -5.62 7.87
C TYR A 65 3.82 -7.01 7.24
N ASP A 66 4.83 -7.85 7.34
CA ASP A 66 4.79 -9.22 6.79
C ASP A 66 3.67 -10.05 7.45
N ARG A 67 3.50 -9.94 8.77
CA ARG A 67 2.39 -10.60 9.47
C ARG A 67 1.03 -10.15 8.94
N ARG A 68 0.82 -8.85 8.75
CA ARG A 68 -0.44 -8.30 8.21
C ARG A 68 -0.66 -8.70 6.75
N ARG A 69 0.40 -8.71 5.95
CA ARG A 69 0.39 -9.19 4.58
C ARG A 69 -0.13 -10.62 4.49
N ARG A 70 0.40 -11.50 5.34
CA ARG A 70 -0.03 -12.93 5.39
C ARG A 70 -1.50 -13.05 5.77
N ILE A 71 -1.97 -12.32 6.78
CA ILE A 71 -3.40 -12.31 7.16
C ILE A 71 -4.28 -11.96 5.96
N MET A 72 -3.89 -10.97 5.16
CA MET A 72 -4.67 -10.58 3.99
C MET A 72 -4.63 -11.63 2.89
N LEU A 73 -3.46 -12.20 2.59
CA LEU A 73 -3.32 -13.24 1.56
C LEU A 73 -4.13 -14.49 1.92
N ASP A 74 -4.04 -14.96 3.16
CA ASP A 74 -4.83 -16.09 3.67
C ASP A 74 -6.35 -15.82 3.58
N ALA A 75 -6.76 -14.58 3.87
CA ALA A 75 -8.15 -14.18 3.75
C ALA A 75 -8.61 -14.17 2.28
N TYR A 76 -7.80 -13.64 1.35
CA TYR A 76 -8.14 -13.65 -0.08
C TYR A 76 -8.25 -15.08 -0.62
N GLU A 77 -7.36 -15.97 -0.22
CA GLU A 77 -7.45 -17.39 -0.60
C GLU A 77 -8.77 -18.00 -0.14
N LYS A 78 -9.15 -17.80 1.12
CA LYS A 78 -10.44 -18.25 1.66
C LYS A 78 -11.65 -17.67 0.93
N MET A 79 -11.56 -16.43 0.50
CA MET A 79 -12.59 -15.77 -0.31
C MET A 79 -12.56 -16.20 -1.79
N GLY A 80 -11.58 -16.98 -2.24
CA GLY A 80 -11.39 -17.32 -3.65
C GLY A 80 -11.09 -16.08 -4.51
N LEU A 81 -10.40 -15.11 -3.95
CA LEU A 81 -9.91 -13.92 -4.65
C LEU A 81 -8.41 -14.10 -4.92
N HIS A 82 -8.05 -14.31 -6.16
CA HIS A 82 -6.63 -14.43 -6.51
C HIS A 82 -5.89 -13.13 -6.22
N CYS A 83 -4.81 -13.21 -5.45
CA CYS A 83 -3.93 -12.08 -5.19
C CYS A 83 -2.48 -12.48 -5.47
N PHE A 84 -1.82 -11.71 -6.32
CA PHE A 84 -0.39 -11.85 -6.52
C PHE A 84 0.34 -11.55 -5.20
N GLU A 85 1.34 -12.36 -4.83
CA GLU A 85 2.10 -12.15 -3.60
C GLU A 85 2.93 -10.86 -3.66
N PRO A 86 2.60 -9.82 -2.88
CA PRO A 86 3.38 -8.59 -2.87
C PRO A 86 4.67 -8.79 -2.07
N ARG A 87 5.81 -8.52 -2.71
CA ARG A 87 7.15 -8.64 -2.09
C ARG A 87 7.73 -7.29 -1.67
N GLY A 88 6.96 -6.22 -1.78
CA GLY A 88 7.38 -4.87 -1.41
C GLY A 88 6.20 -3.97 -1.13
N ALA A 89 6.48 -2.75 -0.65
CA ALA A 89 5.49 -1.78 -0.20
C ALA A 89 4.58 -2.32 0.94
N PHE A 90 3.36 -1.83 1.06
CA PHE A 90 2.35 -2.25 2.04
C PHE A 90 0.95 -2.32 1.42
N TYR A 91 0.88 -2.78 0.17
CA TYR A 91 -0.35 -2.93 -0.59
C TYR A 91 -0.52 -4.34 -1.12
N THR A 92 -1.77 -4.79 -1.19
CA THR A 92 -2.21 -5.96 -1.94
C THR A 92 -3.08 -5.50 -3.11
N PHE A 93 -3.18 -6.33 -4.16
CA PHE A 93 -3.96 -6.03 -5.35
C PHE A 93 -4.77 -7.26 -5.79
N PRO A 94 -5.78 -7.70 -4.98
CA PRO A 94 -6.56 -8.87 -5.29
C PRO A 94 -7.45 -8.68 -6.51
N CYS A 95 -7.60 -9.75 -7.29
CA CYS A 95 -8.55 -9.86 -8.39
C CYS A 95 -9.96 -10.11 -7.85
N ILE A 96 -10.89 -9.24 -8.19
CA ILE A 96 -12.30 -9.32 -7.76
C ILE A 96 -13.25 -9.78 -8.87
N ARG A 97 -12.73 -10.19 -10.03
CA ARG A 97 -13.53 -10.58 -11.21
C ARG A 97 -14.53 -11.71 -10.90
N SER A 98 -14.19 -12.61 -9.99
CA SER A 98 -15.09 -13.70 -9.55
C SER A 98 -16.36 -13.20 -8.86
N THR A 99 -16.41 -11.94 -8.42
CA THR A 99 -17.63 -11.33 -7.84
C THR A 99 -18.57 -10.81 -8.91
N GLY A 100 -18.09 -10.62 -10.15
CA GLY A 100 -18.83 -10.04 -11.28
C GLY A 100 -19.12 -8.55 -11.14
N LEU A 101 -18.57 -7.88 -10.15
CA LEU A 101 -18.63 -6.43 -10.02
C LEU A 101 -17.45 -5.79 -10.75
N THR A 102 -17.65 -4.57 -11.23
CA THR A 102 -16.54 -3.70 -11.65
C THR A 102 -15.72 -3.26 -10.45
N SER A 103 -14.49 -2.81 -10.69
CA SER A 103 -13.60 -2.29 -9.63
C SER A 103 -14.24 -1.16 -8.83
N GLN A 104 -14.96 -0.27 -9.53
CA GLN A 104 -15.64 0.86 -8.92
C GLN A 104 -16.84 0.40 -8.07
N GLU A 105 -17.72 -0.43 -8.61
CA GLU A 105 -18.88 -0.95 -7.88
C GLU A 105 -18.48 -1.72 -6.64
N PHE A 106 -17.44 -2.56 -6.74
CA PHE A 106 -16.91 -3.30 -5.60
C PHE A 106 -16.44 -2.36 -4.49
N ALA A 107 -15.63 -1.37 -4.82
CA ALA A 107 -15.08 -0.43 -3.84
C ALA A 107 -16.17 0.41 -3.17
N GLU A 108 -17.14 0.93 -3.94
CA GLU A 108 -18.24 1.73 -3.40
C GLU A 108 -19.19 0.92 -2.52
N ARG A 109 -19.58 -0.26 -2.98
CA ARG A 109 -20.47 -1.14 -2.22
C ARG A 109 -19.83 -1.65 -0.95
N LEU A 110 -18.57 -2.09 -1.00
CA LEU A 110 -17.81 -2.52 0.17
C LEU A 110 -17.73 -1.41 1.24
N LEU A 111 -17.50 -0.16 0.79
CA LEU A 111 -17.50 0.99 1.68
C LEU A 111 -18.87 1.26 2.29
N ARG A 112 -19.94 1.23 1.50
CA ARG A 112 -21.31 1.52 1.97
C ARG A 112 -21.84 0.44 2.89
N GLU A 113 -21.67 -0.83 2.51
CA GLU A 113 -22.29 -1.98 3.18
C GLU A 113 -21.47 -2.44 4.41
N GLU A 114 -20.14 -2.50 4.29
CA GLU A 114 -19.25 -3.06 5.32
C GLU A 114 -18.32 -2.04 5.99
N LYS A 115 -18.34 -0.77 5.55
CA LYS A 115 -17.45 0.30 6.07
C LYS A 115 -15.96 -0.04 5.92
N VAL A 116 -15.62 -0.74 4.85
CA VAL A 116 -14.24 -1.05 4.48
C VAL A 116 -13.89 -0.30 3.20
N ALA A 117 -12.84 0.52 3.26
CA ALA A 117 -12.37 1.29 2.13
C ALA A 117 -11.24 0.55 1.40
N CYS A 118 -11.35 0.50 0.08
CA CYS A 118 -10.27 0.11 -0.84
C CYS A 118 -10.26 1.05 -2.03
N VAL A 119 -9.20 1.01 -2.82
CA VAL A 119 -9.10 1.85 -4.03
C VAL A 119 -9.40 0.98 -5.25
N PRO A 120 -10.33 1.37 -6.13
CA PRO A 120 -10.58 0.65 -7.37
C PRO A 120 -9.30 0.62 -8.23
N GLY A 121 -9.04 -0.53 -8.87
CA GLY A 121 -7.83 -0.71 -9.66
C GLY A 121 -7.72 0.25 -10.83
N THR A 122 -8.85 0.67 -11.40
CA THR A 122 -8.93 1.66 -12.48
C THR A 122 -8.33 3.02 -12.13
N ALA A 123 -8.20 3.37 -10.83
CA ALA A 123 -7.48 4.56 -10.38
C ALA A 123 -5.97 4.53 -10.76
N PHE A 124 -5.45 3.37 -11.15
CA PHE A 124 -4.05 3.15 -11.55
C PHE A 124 -3.90 2.87 -13.06
N GLY A 125 -4.95 3.04 -13.82
CA GLY A 125 -5.02 2.81 -15.25
C GLY A 125 -6.08 1.77 -15.63
N GLU A 126 -6.45 1.72 -16.91
CA GLU A 126 -7.51 0.85 -17.43
C GLU A 126 -7.23 -0.65 -17.20
N SER A 127 -5.96 -1.06 -17.22
CA SER A 127 -5.53 -2.43 -16.93
C SER A 127 -5.83 -2.88 -15.50
N GLY A 128 -6.13 -1.94 -14.61
CA GLY A 128 -6.53 -2.20 -13.22
C GLY A 128 -7.98 -2.64 -13.06
N GLU A 129 -8.80 -2.69 -14.13
CA GLU A 129 -10.17 -3.16 -14.06
C GLU A 129 -10.23 -4.65 -13.65
N GLY A 130 -11.14 -4.94 -12.72
CA GLY A 130 -11.27 -6.26 -12.09
C GLY A 130 -10.34 -6.49 -10.90
N PHE A 131 -9.70 -5.42 -10.41
CA PHE A 131 -8.82 -5.44 -9.23
C PHE A 131 -9.18 -4.31 -8.26
N VAL A 132 -8.78 -4.48 -6.99
CA VAL A 132 -8.83 -3.40 -6.00
C VAL A 132 -7.50 -3.34 -5.22
N ARG A 133 -7.07 -2.14 -4.83
CA ARG A 133 -5.89 -1.97 -3.98
C ARG A 133 -6.31 -1.86 -2.53
N CYS A 134 -5.77 -2.75 -1.69
CA CYS A 134 -5.91 -2.69 -0.24
C CYS A 134 -4.56 -2.41 0.42
N SER A 135 -4.59 -1.72 1.56
CA SER A 135 -3.38 -1.39 2.34
C SER A 135 -3.34 -2.17 3.65
N TYR A 136 -2.17 -2.69 4.02
CA TYR A 136 -1.94 -3.29 5.34
C TYR A 136 -1.11 -2.38 6.28
N ALA A 137 -1.06 -1.08 5.98
CA ALA A 137 -0.41 -0.08 6.82
C ALA A 137 -1.34 0.43 7.94
N THR A 138 -2.08 -0.47 8.59
CA THR A 138 -2.93 -0.17 9.73
C THR A 138 -2.77 -1.23 10.84
N ALA A 139 -3.43 -1.09 11.98
CA ALA A 139 -3.32 -2.03 13.10
C ALA A 139 -3.77 -3.45 12.71
N THR A 140 -3.15 -4.47 13.29
CA THR A 140 -3.37 -5.87 12.90
C THR A 140 -4.81 -6.33 13.13
N ASP A 141 -5.42 -5.91 14.24
CA ASP A 141 -6.83 -6.16 14.56
C ASP A 141 -7.76 -5.53 13.51
N LYS A 142 -7.45 -4.32 13.05
CA LYS A 142 -8.21 -3.64 12.00
C LYS A 142 -8.08 -4.31 10.63
N VAL A 143 -6.91 -4.85 10.32
CA VAL A 143 -6.73 -5.66 9.11
C VAL A 143 -7.59 -6.93 9.18
N ALA A 144 -7.55 -7.64 10.29
CA ALA A 144 -8.35 -8.85 10.48
C ALA A 144 -9.86 -8.57 10.41
N GLU A 145 -10.31 -7.50 11.07
CA GLU A 145 -11.70 -7.03 11.03
C GLU A 145 -12.13 -6.70 9.59
N ALA A 146 -11.32 -5.94 8.85
CA ALA A 146 -11.62 -5.58 7.47
C ALA A 146 -11.71 -6.80 6.55
N MET A 147 -10.84 -7.79 6.73
CA MET A 147 -10.89 -9.03 5.95
C MET A 147 -12.14 -9.85 6.26
N ALA A 148 -12.55 -9.96 7.51
CA ALA A 148 -13.79 -10.65 7.88
C ALA A 148 -15.03 -9.95 7.30
N ARG A 149 -15.05 -8.62 7.27
CA ARG A 149 -16.11 -7.82 6.65
C ARG A 149 -16.14 -7.99 5.12
N MET A 150 -14.98 -7.95 4.47
CA MET A 150 -14.86 -8.18 3.03
C MET A 150 -15.31 -9.59 2.65
N GLN A 151 -15.01 -10.61 3.46
CA GLN A 151 -15.48 -11.97 3.24
C GLN A 151 -17.01 -12.06 3.20
N ARG A 152 -17.69 -11.51 4.21
CA ARG A 152 -19.17 -11.47 4.24
C ARG A 152 -19.75 -10.75 3.01
N PHE A 153 -19.11 -9.68 2.60
CA PHE A 153 -19.52 -8.94 1.40
C PHE A 153 -19.40 -9.80 0.14
N VAL A 154 -18.25 -10.46 -0.06
CA VAL A 154 -17.99 -11.31 -1.24
C VAL A 154 -18.97 -12.49 -1.29
N GLU A 155 -19.22 -13.14 -0.16
CA GLU A 155 -20.21 -14.24 -0.05
C GLU A 155 -21.59 -13.75 -0.46
N ARG A 156 -22.10 -12.67 0.13
CA ARG A 156 -23.40 -12.08 -0.18
C ARG A 156 -23.55 -11.66 -1.65
N VAL A 157 -22.49 -11.11 -2.25
CA VAL A 157 -22.52 -10.70 -3.66
C VAL A 157 -22.59 -11.92 -4.59
N ARG A 158 -21.95 -13.02 -4.25
CA ARG A 158 -22.00 -14.26 -5.03
C ARG A 158 -23.36 -14.95 -4.91
N ASP A 159 -23.90 -15.03 -3.70
CA ASP A 159 -25.22 -15.65 -3.45
C ASP A 159 -26.34 -14.91 -4.18
N ALA A 160 -26.26 -13.61 -4.30
CA ALA A 160 -27.24 -12.80 -5.03
C ALA A 160 -27.20 -13.00 -6.56
N ARG A 161 -26.24 -13.75 -7.09
CA ARG A 161 -26.07 -14.04 -8.54
C ARG A 161 -26.44 -15.48 -8.90
N THR A 162 -26.58 -16.34 -7.89
CA THR A 162 -27.05 -17.73 -8.04
C THR A 162 -28.58 -17.77 -8.03
#